data_0897aaf9285a10deaf5acc11acd15e33
#
_entry.id   0897aaf9285a10deaf5acc11acd15e33
#
_cell.length_a   1.000
_cell.length_b   1.000
_cell.length_c   1.000
_cell.angle_alpha   90.00
_cell.angle_beta   90.00
_cell.angle_gamma   90.00
#
_symmetry.space_group_name_H-M   'P 1'
#
loop_
_entity.id
_entity.type
_entity.pdbx_description
1 polymer ?
#
loop_
_entity_poly.entity_id
_entity_poly.type
_entity_poly.pdbx_seq_one_letter_code
_entity_poly.pdbx_strand_id
1 'polypeptide(L)'
;MTYVLESVAFAILNLETGKLFAAELILVAIATGVYFTSWYGFGAALITLSIFSYFRGTDFILAIVLSSLWSALAAANACIFQGVDFFQDSLIQSALSLFSTPASCVLGIIFFTIGLQFHLTGIEWVRDILDPIGRNMPKIPGFTNK
;
A
#
# COMPACT_ATOMS: atom_id res chain seq x y z
N MET A 1 -7.25 12.45 -32.12
CA MET A 1 -6.86 11.02 -32.03
C MET A 1 -5.91 10.76 -30.87
N THR A 2 -4.96 11.62 -30.56
CA THR A 2 -4.03 11.55 -29.43
C THR A 2 -4.73 11.46 -28.07
N TYR A 3 -5.73 12.29 -27.79
CA TYR A 3 -6.46 12.31 -26.52
C TYR A 3 -7.20 11.00 -26.20
N VAL A 4 -7.68 10.28 -27.23
CA VAL A 4 -8.36 8.99 -27.03
C VAL A 4 -7.36 7.91 -26.64
N LEU A 5 -6.18 7.92 -27.26
CA LEU A 5 -5.09 6.97 -26.93
C LEU A 5 -4.55 7.21 -25.52
N GLU A 6 -4.37 8.47 -25.12
CA GLU A 6 -3.93 8.84 -23.78
C GLU A 6 -4.96 8.42 -22.71
N SER A 7 -6.26 8.65 -22.99
CA SER A 7 -7.31 8.25 -22.04
C SER A 7 -7.45 6.74 -21.91
N VAL A 8 -7.28 5.98 -22.99
CA VAL A 8 -7.30 4.50 -22.97
C VAL A 8 -6.06 3.96 -22.25
N ALA A 9 -4.87 4.49 -22.55
CA ALA A 9 -3.65 4.10 -21.87
C ALA A 9 -3.72 4.39 -20.36
N PHE A 10 -4.25 5.54 -19.97
CA PHE A 10 -4.45 5.89 -18.55
C PHE A 10 -5.45 4.96 -17.86
N ALA A 11 -6.56 4.60 -18.52
CA ALA A 11 -7.54 3.67 -18.00
C ALA A 11 -6.96 2.25 -17.80
N ILE A 12 -6.14 1.78 -18.75
CA ILE A 12 -5.46 0.48 -18.64
C ILE A 12 -4.46 0.50 -17.49
N LEU A 13 -3.65 1.55 -17.36
CA LEU A 13 -2.69 1.69 -16.27
C LEU A 13 -3.38 1.71 -14.90
N ASN A 14 -4.49 2.42 -14.77
CA ASN A 14 -5.26 2.45 -13.53
C ASN A 14 -5.83 1.07 -13.16
N LEU A 15 -6.34 0.32 -14.16
CA LEU A 15 -6.87 -1.03 -13.93
C LEU A 15 -5.78 -1.99 -13.46
N GLU A 16 -4.62 -1.99 -14.08
CA GLU A 16 -3.50 -2.85 -13.68
C GLU A 16 -2.94 -2.44 -12.30
N THR A 17 -2.82 -1.14 -12.03
CA THR A 17 -2.40 -0.61 -10.71
C THR A 17 -3.38 -1.05 -9.62
N GLY A 18 -4.68 -0.98 -9.88
CA GLY A 18 -5.71 -1.42 -8.93
C GLY A 18 -5.64 -2.90 -8.61
N LYS A 19 -5.42 -3.76 -9.63
CA LYS A 19 -5.26 -5.20 -9.43
C LYS A 19 -4.00 -5.53 -8.61
N LEU A 20 -2.88 -4.86 -8.89
CA LEU A 20 -1.64 -5.03 -8.15
C LEU A 20 -1.79 -4.58 -6.71
N PHE A 21 -2.46 -3.46 -6.47
CA PHE A 21 -2.77 -2.98 -5.12
C PHE A 21 -3.65 -3.98 -4.35
N ALA A 22 -4.70 -4.51 -4.98
CA ALA A 22 -5.53 -5.54 -4.36
C ALA A 22 -4.73 -6.80 -4.01
N ALA A 23 -3.82 -7.22 -4.89
CA ALA A 23 -2.92 -8.35 -4.62
C ALA A 23 -2.00 -8.06 -3.43
N GLU A 24 -1.48 -6.84 -3.32
CA GLU A 24 -0.65 -6.40 -2.19
C GLU A 24 -1.42 -6.46 -0.87
N LEU A 25 -2.67 -5.97 -0.83
CA LEU A 25 -3.51 -6.06 0.37
C LEU A 25 -3.72 -7.52 0.80
N ILE A 26 -3.92 -8.42 -0.16
CA ILE A 26 -4.06 -9.86 0.11
C ILE A 26 -2.75 -10.42 0.66
N LEU A 27 -1.59 -10.07 0.08
CA LEU A 27 -0.29 -10.52 0.56
C LEU A 27 0.00 -10.03 1.98
N VAL A 28 -0.30 -8.78 2.30
CA VAL A 28 -0.17 -8.24 3.67
C VAL A 28 -1.08 -8.98 4.64
N ALA A 29 -2.32 -9.27 4.22
CA ALA A 29 -3.25 -10.05 5.03
C ALA A 29 -2.75 -11.49 5.26
N ILE A 30 -2.21 -12.16 4.22
CA ILE A 30 -1.59 -13.50 4.33
C ILE A 30 -0.41 -13.45 5.30
N ALA A 31 0.50 -12.49 5.14
CA ALA A 31 1.65 -12.33 6.03
C ALA A 31 1.23 -12.15 7.49
N THR A 32 0.16 -11.36 7.73
CA THR A 32 -0.42 -11.17 9.05
C THR A 32 -1.01 -12.48 9.59
N GLY A 33 -1.74 -13.23 8.78
CA GLY A 33 -2.29 -14.53 9.15
C GLY A 33 -1.20 -15.56 9.50
N VAL A 34 -0.12 -15.59 8.74
CA VAL A 34 1.05 -16.44 8.98
C VAL A 34 1.76 -16.03 10.27
N TYR A 35 1.99 -14.74 10.47
CA TYR A 35 2.65 -14.21 11.66
C TYR A 35 1.90 -14.57 12.94
N PHE A 36 0.58 -14.45 12.96
CA PHE A 36 -0.26 -14.82 14.08
C PHE A 36 -0.68 -16.29 14.08
N THR A 37 -0.22 -17.09 13.11
CA THR A 37 -0.61 -18.51 12.92
C THR A 37 -2.13 -18.72 12.99
N SER A 38 -2.89 -17.79 12.42
CA SER A 38 -4.35 -17.72 12.60
C SER A 38 -5.08 -17.26 11.34
N TRP A 39 -6.06 -18.05 10.90
CA TRP A 39 -7.00 -17.63 9.83
C TRP A 39 -7.83 -16.41 10.22
N TYR A 40 -8.12 -16.23 11.52
CA TYR A 40 -8.79 -15.04 12.02
C TYR A 40 -7.91 -13.80 11.85
N GLY A 41 -6.60 -13.93 12.04
CA GLY A 41 -5.63 -12.86 11.78
C GLY A 41 -5.63 -12.42 10.31
N PHE A 42 -5.64 -13.37 9.38
CA PHE A 42 -5.79 -13.10 7.94
C PHE A 42 -7.09 -12.35 7.64
N GLY A 43 -8.24 -12.89 8.09
CA GLY A 43 -9.55 -12.30 7.84
C GLY A 43 -9.69 -10.90 8.45
N ALA A 44 -9.24 -10.71 9.68
CA ALA A 44 -9.26 -9.42 10.36
C ALA A 44 -8.39 -8.38 9.63
N ALA A 45 -7.18 -8.77 9.20
CA ALA A 45 -6.30 -7.89 8.45
C ALA A 45 -6.92 -7.47 7.11
N LEU A 46 -7.48 -8.42 6.35
CA LEU A 46 -8.11 -8.15 5.06
C LEU A 46 -9.29 -7.19 5.20
N ILE A 47 -10.18 -7.43 6.17
CA ILE A 47 -11.33 -6.57 6.44
C ILE A 47 -10.86 -5.17 6.85
N THR A 48 -9.88 -5.09 7.76
CA THR A 48 -9.35 -3.82 8.24
C THR A 48 -8.72 -3.01 7.10
N LEU A 49 -7.87 -3.63 6.27
CA LEU A 49 -7.24 -2.97 5.13
C LEU A 49 -8.28 -2.49 4.10
N SER A 50 -9.32 -3.30 3.85
CA SER A 50 -10.43 -2.91 2.95
C SER A 50 -11.23 -1.72 3.51
N ILE A 51 -11.51 -1.70 4.81
CA ILE A 51 -12.17 -0.59 5.48
C ILE A 51 -11.31 0.69 5.37
N PHE A 52 -10.01 0.59 5.65
CA PHE A 52 -9.09 1.72 5.56
C PHE A 52 -8.97 2.28 4.14
N SER A 53 -9.06 1.41 3.12
CA SER A 53 -9.07 1.83 1.72
C SER A 53 -10.36 2.54 1.31
N TYR A 54 -11.48 2.26 1.98
CA TYR A 54 -12.79 2.82 1.64
C TYR A 54 -13.00 4.23 2.20
N PHE A 55 -12.59 4.49 3.44
CA PHE A 55 -12.84 5.76 4.11
C PHE A 55 -11.84 6.84 3.67
N ARG A 56 -12.36 8.01 3.27
CA ARG A 56 -11.53 9.19 2.99
C ARG A 56 -10.85 9.69 4.27
N GLY A 57 -9.54 9.80 4.22
CA GLY A 57 -8.70 10.22 5.35
C GLY A 57 -7.86 9.08 5.92
N THR A 58 -8.41 7.87 6.06
CA THR A 58 -7.61 6.69 6.40
C THR A 58 -6.86 6.13 5.20
N ASP A 59 -7.37 6.36 3.98
CA ASP A 59 -6.73 6.03 2.71
C ASP A 59 -5.33 6.63 2.59
N PHE A 60 -5.19 7.90 2.92
CA PHE A 60 -3.89 8.56 2.88
C PHE A 60 -2.90 7.98 3.90
N ILE A 61 -3.39 7.65 5.10
CA ILE A 61 -2.57 7.00 6.13
C ILE A 61 -2.12 5.61 5.64
N LEU A 62 -3.04 4.84 5.06
CA LEU A 62 -2.72 3.52 4.52
C LEU A 62 -1.68 3.63 3.38
N ALA A 63 -1.84 4.58 2.47
CA ALA A 63 -0.89 4.82 1.39
C ALA A 63 0.51 5.16 1.92
N ILE A 64 0.62 6.01 2.96
CA ILE A 64 1.90 6.34 3.60
C ILE A 64 2.53 5.09 4.23
N VAL A 65 1.75 4.30 4.96
CA VAL A 65 2.26 3.10 5.65
C VAL A 65 2.80 2.08 4.64
N LEU A 66 2.04 1.76 3.60
CA LEU A 66 2.46 0.82 2.55
C LEU A 66 3.66 1.36 1.76
N SER A 67 3.68 2.65 1.44
CA SER A 67 4.81 3.28 0.74
C SER A 67 6.07 3.30 1.60
N SER A 68 5.93 3.46 2.92
CA SER A 68 7.05 3.37 3.86
C SER A 68 7.63 1.94 3.90
N LEU A 69 6.78 0.93 3.79
CA LEU A 69 7.20 -0.46 3.71
C LEU A 69 8.01 -0.71 2.42
N TRP A 70 7.55 -0.24 1.28
CA TRP A 70 8.29 -0.33 0.01
C TRP A 70 9.64 0.40 0.09
N SER A 71 9.64 1.60 0.67
CA SER A 71 10.85 2.39 0.90
C SER A 71 11.86 1.62 1.77
N ALA A 72 11.39 1.03 2.87
CA ALA A 72 12.24 0.24 3.76
C ALA A 72 12.81 -1.00 3.07
N LEU A 73 12.00 -1.72 2.28
CA LEU A 73 12.44 -2.87 1.51
C LEU A 73 13.50 -2.50 0.46
N ALA A 74 13.31 -1.39 -0.26
CA ALA A 74 14.28 -0.90 -1.24
C ALA A 74 15.60 -0.49 -0.58
N ALA A 75 15.53 0.26 0.53
CA ALA A 75 16.71 0.66 1.28
C ALA A 75 17.45 -0.54 1.88
N ALA A 76 16.74 -1.54 2.42
CA ALA A 76 17.32 -2.76 2.94
C ALA A 76 18.08 -3.55 1.84
N ASN A 77 17.48 -3.69 0.66
CA ASN A 77 18.14 -4.31 -0.48
C ASN A 77 19.42 -3.57 -0.86
N ALA A 78 19.39 -2.23 -0.90
CA ALA A 78 20.58 -1.43 -1.18
C ALA A 78 21.70 -1.65 -0.15
N CYS A 79 21.36 -1.74 1.13
CA CYS A 79 22.30 -2.04 2.21
C CYS A 79 22.93 -3.43 2.03
N ILE A 80 22.12 -4.46 1.74
CA ILE A 80 22.57 -5.82 1.51
C ILE A 80 23.55 -5.87 0.32
N PHE A 81 23.20 -5.22 -0.81
CA PHE A 81 24.08 -5.17 -1.97
C PHE A 81 25.43 -4.46 -1.72
N GLN A 82 25.47 -3.58 -0.72
CA GLN A 82 26.70 -2.88 -0.31
C GLN A 82 27.47 -3.61 0.80
N GLY A 83 27.02 -4.80 1.19
CA GLY A 83 27.66 -5.60 2.23
C GLY A 83 27.46 -5.03 3.65
N VAL A 84 26.44 -4.19 3.83
CA VAL A 84 26.07 -3.70 5.16
C VAL A 84 25.22 -4.76 5.86
N ASP A 85 25.61 -5.15 7.06
CA ASP A 85 24.82 -6.07 7.88
C ASP A 85 23.53 -5.38 8.29
N PHE A 86 22.44 -5.76 7.63
CA PHE A 86 21.11 -5.23 7.90
C PHE A 86 20.46 -5.92 9.11
N PHE A 87 20.70 -7.24 9.26
CA PHE A 87 20.12 -8.01 10.36
C PHE A 87 21.00 -7.85 11.60
N GLN A 88 20.62 -6.93 12.46
CA GLN A 88 21.28 -6.68 13.73
C GLN A 88 20.41 -7.16 14.90
N ASP A 89 21.00 -7.34 16.06
CA ASP A 89 20.34 -7.84 17.28
C ASP A 89 19.19 -6.94 17.78
N SER A 90 19.14 -5.69 17.30
CA SER A 90 18.13 -4.68 17.67
C SER A 90 17.39 -4.16 16.45
N LEU A 91 16.07 -4.12 16.52
CA LEU A 91 15.18 -3.55 15.52
C LEU A 91 15.50 -2.07 15.22
N ILE A 92 15.93 -1.33 16.24
CA ILE A 92 16.34 0.08 16.13
C ILE A 92 17.63 0.19 15.30
N GLN A 93 18.62 -0.67 15.56
CA GLN A 93 19.86 -0.67 14.82
C GLN A 93 19.65 -1.08 13.36
N SER A 94 18.82 -2.07 13.12
CA SER A 94 18.41 -2.47 11.77
C SER A 94 17.68 -1.31 11.05
N ALA A 95 16.80 -0.59 11.71
CA ALA A 95 16.13 0.58 11.15
C ALA A 95 17.12 1.74 10.85
N LEU A 96 18.10 1.98 11.73
CA LEU A 96 19.12 3.00 11.50
C LEU A 96 20.08 2.63 10.36
N SER A 97 20.36 1.35 10.15
CA SER A 97 21.20 0.89 9.05
C SER A 97 20.61 1.16 7.68
N LEU A 98 19.26 1.30 7.57
CA LEU A 98 18.58 1.71 6.33
C LEU A 98 19.06 3.09 5.82
N PHE A 99 19.52 3.94 6.73
CA PHE A 99 20.02 5.29 6.41
C PHE A 99 21.55 5.38 6.40
N SER A 100 22.25 4.24 6.48
CA SER A 100 23.70 4.20 6.62
C SER A 100 24.45 4.60 5.36
N THR A 101 23.82 4.47 4.19
CA THR A 101 24.47 4.79 2.90
C THR A 101 23.63 5.78 2.09
N PRO A 102 24.29 6.68 1.30
CA PRO A 102 23.57 7.58 0.41
C PRO A 102 22.67 6.84 -0.60
N ALA A 103 23.11 5.68 -1.09
CA ALA A 103 22.32 4.89 -2.05
C ALA A 103 21.05 4.34 -1.43
N SER A 104 21.08 3.85 -0.19
CA SER A 104 19.89 3.37 0.51
C SER A 104 18.90 4.51 0.76
N CYS A 105 19.37 5.69 1.14
CA CYS A 105 18.54 6.88 1.29
C CYS A 105 17.85 7.28 -0.02
N VAL A 106 18.62 7.37 -1.11
CA VAL A 106 18.08 7.77 -2.43
C VAL A 106 17.05 6.75 -2.92
N LEU A 107 17.36 5.45 -2.88
CA LEU A 107 16.40 4.41 -3.27
C LEU A 107 15.18 4.40 -2.38
N GLY A 108 15.33 4.58 -1.07
CA GLY A 108 14.22 4.69 -0.14
C GLY A 108 13.26 5.83 -0.53
N ILE A 109 13.78 7.02 -0.83
CA ILE A 109 12.98 8.18 -1.24
C ILE A 109 12.27 7.91 -2.58
N ILE A 110 12.97 7.34 -3.56
CA ILE A 110 12.40 7.03 -4.88
C ILE A 110 11.23 6.05 -4.71
N PHE A 111 11.46 4.94 -4.00
CA PHE A 111 10.42 3.92 -3.80
C PHE A 111 9.28 4.40 -2.92
N PHE A 112 9.53 5.28 -1.96
CA PHE A 112 8.47 5.94 -1.21
C PHE A 112 7.56 6.77 -2.12
N THR A 113 8.15 7.60 -2.98
CA THR A 113 7.41 8.50 -3.86
C THR A 113 6.58 7.72 -4.90
N ILE A 114 7.21 6.72 -5.54
CA ILE A 114 6.53 5.84 -6.50
C ILE A 114 5.42 5.05 -5.80
N GLY A 115 5.73 4.47 -4.63
CA GLY A 115 4.79 3.72 -3.81
C GLY A 115 3.59 4.56 -3.40
N LEU A 116 3.82 5.80 -2.96
CA LEU A 116 2.73 6.69 -2.54
C LEU A 116 1.75 6.95 -3.69
N GLN A 117 2.26 7.24 -4.89
CA GLN A 117 1.41 7.45 -6.06
C GLN A 117 0.69 6.16 -6.47
N PHE A 118 1.37 5.03 -6.45
CA PHE A 118 0.79 3.71 -6.73
C PHE A 118 -0.36 3.38 -5.77
N HIS A 119 -0.14 3.54 -4.47
CA HIS A 119 -1.16 3.21 -3.45
C HIS A 119 -2.36 4.14 -3.51
N LEU A 120 -2.16 5.46 -3.72
CA LEU A 120 -3.26 6.41 -3.87
C LEU A 120 -4.14 6.05 -5.07
N THR A 121 -3.54 5.72 -6.23
CA THR A 121 -4.27 5.28 -7.42
C THR A 121 -4.99 3.95 -7.18
N GLY A 122 -4.34 3.00 -6.52
CA GLY A 122 -4.92 1.69 -6.19
C GLY A 122 -6.11 1.79 -5.24
N ILE A 123 -6.03 2.67 -4.25
CA ILE A 123 -7.11 2.95 -3.29
C ILE A 123 -8.33 3.55 -4.00
N GLU A 124 -8.13 4.50 -4.92
CA GLU A 124 -9.23 5.05 -5.72
C GLU A 124 -9.94 3.96 -6.52
N TRP A 125 -9.19 3.06 -7.15
CA TRP A 125 -9.75 1.94 -7.89
C TRP A 125 -10.56 0.99 -7.01
N VAL A 126 -10.07 0.64 -5.81
CA VAL A 126 -10.80 -0.20 -4.84
C VAL A 126 -12.10 0.50 -4.41
N ARG A 127 -12.03 1.80 -4.18
CA ARG A 127 -13.20 2.62 -3.82
C ARG A 127 -14.25 2.61 -4.92
N ASP A 128 -13.85 2.76 -6.17
CA ASP A 128 -14.75 2.74 -7.32
C ASP A 128 -15.48 1.40 -7.48
N ILE A 129 -14.83 0.28 -7.14
CA ILE A 129 -15.45 -1.05 -7.12
C ILE A 129 -16.44 -1.19 -5.96
N LEU A 130 -16.11 -0.65 -4.79
CA LEU A 130 -16.94 -0.78 -3.59
C LEU A 130 -18.11 0.22 -3.55
N ASP A 131 -18.02 1.33 -4.27
CA ASP A 131 -19.02 2.40 -4.28
C ASP A 131 -20.42 1.94 -4.75
N PRO A 132 -20.58 1.05 -5.78
CA PRO A 132 -21.88 0.49 -6.13
C PRO A 132 -22.51 -0.33 -4.99
N ILE A 133 -21.69 -0.99 -4.17
CA ILE A 133 -22.14 -1.75 -3.02
C ILE A 133 -22.61 -0.79 -1.94
N GLY A 134 -21.86 0.29 -1.68
CA GLY A 134 -22.20 1.33 -0.71
C GLY A 134 -23.48 2.12 -1.06
N ARG A 135 -23.72 2.37 -2.36
CA ARG A 135 -24.96 3.05 -2.82
C ARG A 135 -26.21 2.21 -2.60
N ASN A 136 -26.10 0.90 -2.58
CA ASN A 136 -27.21 -0.04 -2.37
C ASN A 136 -27.43 -0.40 -0.90
N MET A 137 -26.55 0.06 0.01
CA MET A 137 -26.78 -0.12 1.44
C MET A 137 -27.91 0.79 1.94
N PRO A 138 -28.81 0.30 2.79
CA PRO A 138 -29.83 1.14 3.41
C PRO A 138 -29.15 2.28 4.17
N LYS A 139 -29.52 3.53 3.84
CA LYS A 139 -28.98 4.72 4.50
C LYS A 139 -29.26 4.63 6.00
N ILE A 140 -28.21 4.51 6.79
CA ILE A 140 -28.35 4.55 8.25
C ILE A 140 -28.79 5.97 8.63
N PRO A 141 -29.95 6.14 9.29
CA PRO A 141 -30.41 7.44 9.71
C PRO A 141 -29.36 8.10 10.62
N GLY A 142 -28.90 9.29 10.25
CA GLY A 142 -27.88 10.03 11.01
C GLY A 142 -26.49 10.15 10.34
N PHE A 143 -26.19 9.36 9.32
CA PHE A 143 -24.98 9.52 8.50
C PHE A 143 -25.32 10.20 7.17
N THR A 144 -25.42 11.51 7.18
CA THR A 144 -25.46 12.29 5.93
C THR A 144 -24.03 12.67 5.56
N ASN A 145 -23.50 12.06 4.50
CA ASN A 145 -22.31 12.57 3.85
C ASN A 145 -22.64 13.99 3.30
N LYS A 146 -22.13 15.02 3.95
CA LYS A 146 -22.00 16.35 3.38
C LYS A 146 -20.71 16.48 2.62
#